data_00b1053bd42fc2e006e7862b16db3871
#
_entry.id   00b1053bd42fc2e006e7862b16db3871
#
_cell.length_a   1.000
_cell.length_b   1.000
_cell.length_c   1.000
_cell.angle_alpha   90.00
_cell.angle_beta   90.00
_cell.angle_gamma   90.00
#
_symmetry.space_group_name_H-M   'P 1'
#
loop_
_entity.id
_entity.type
_entity.pdbx_description
1 polymer ?
#
loop_
_entity_poly.entity_id
_entity_poly.type
_entity_poly.pdbx_seq_one_letter_code
_entity_poly.pdbx_strand_id
1 'polypeptide(L)'
;FDLKPDLIIEIGTNKGGTALYFADLLDVVGKGMVHTIDILKDYSDESLKKHPRIKIFEEGYQGYDPELAKGYQTVMIIEDGSHTYEDTLGAIQKFSPYVTLNSYLIVEDGIISELKMDKKFNGGPLRAIDEFLGKHDEYVIDKSWTDLFGKNATFNVNGYLKKIK
;
A
#
# COMPACT_ATOMS: atom_id res chain seq x y z
N PHE A 1 -7.69 0.71 -13.99
CA PHE A 1 -7.35 1.50 -15.19
C PHE A 1 -7.70 2.99 -15.07
N ASP A 2 -8.65 3.39 -14.22
CA ASP A 2 -9.06 4.80 -14.12
C ASP A 2 -7.99 5.70 -13.49
N LEU A 3 -7.26 5.20 -12.50
CA LEU A 3 -6.23 5.98 -11.79
C LEU A 3 -4.94 6.17 -12.60
N LYS A 4 -4.47 5.15 -13.33
CA LYS A 4 -3.22 5.13 -14.12
C LYS A 4 -2.02 5.73 -13.37
N PRO A 5 -1.60 5.17 -12.23
CA PRO A 5 -0.56 5.76 -11.42
C PRO A 5 0.77 5.86 -12.16
N ASP A 6 1.52 6.93 -11.88
CA ASP A 6 2.89 7.09 -12.37
C ASP A 6 3.90 6.44 -11.42
N LEU A 7 3.52 6.29 -10.14
CA LEU A 7 4.28 5.57 -9.14
C LEU A 7 3.33 4.77 -8.23
N ILE A 8 3.66 3.51 -8.03
CA ILE A 8 3.11 2.68 -6.96
C ILE A 8 4.23 2.42 -5.97
N ILE A 9 4.00 2.72 -4.69
CA ILE A 9 4.90 2.34 -3.60
C ILE A 9 4.23 1.23 -2.81
N GLU A 10 4.85 0.06 -2.80
CA GLU A 10 4.43 -1.11 -2.05
C GLU A 10 5.35 -1.30 -0.84
N ILE A 11 4.77 -1.43 0.33
CA ILE A 11 5.45 -1.75 1.58
C ILE A 11 5.08 -3.19 1.92
N GLY A 12 6.08 -4.08 1.93
CA GLY A 12 5.89 -5.52 2.02
C GLY A 12 6.06 -6.21 0.66
N THR A 13 7.29 -6.40 0.22
CA THR A 13 7.59 -7.10 -1.06
C THR A 13 7.31 -8.59 -0.97
N ASN A 14 7.62 -9.20 0.19
CA ASN A 14 7.59 -10.65 0.36
C ASN A 14 8.29 -11.36 -0.81
N LYS A 15 7.59 -12.17 -1.59
CA LYS A 15 8.15 -12.86 -2.78
C LYS A 15 8.02 -12.07 -4.07
N GLY A 16 7.45 -10.89 -4.05
CA GLY A 16 7.37 -9.97 -5.17
C GLY A 16 6.20 -10.17 -6.14
N GLY A 17 5.24 -11.03 -5.78
CA GLY A 17 4.11 -11.32 -6.67
C GLY A 17 3.26 -10.10 -6.97
N THR A 18 2.94 -9.30 -5.97
CA THR A 18 2.14 -8.08 -6.11
C THR A 18 2.90 -7.01 -6.89
N ALA A 19 4.20 -6.81 -6.61
CA ALA A 19 5.04 -5.89 -7.37
C ALA A 19 5.10 -6.24 -8.86
N LEU A 20 5.28 -7.53 -9.21
CA LEU A 20 5.26 -8.01 -10.59
C LEU A 20 3.90 -7.77 -11.24
N TYR A 21 2.81 -8.12 -10.55
CA TYR A 21 1.45 -7.90 -11.07
C TYR A 21 1.19 -6.42 -11.40
N PHE A 22 1.59 -5.49 -10.52
CA PHE A 22 1.45 -4.08 -10.81
C PHE A 22 2.35 -3.61 -11.93
N ALA A 23 3.57 -4.09 -12.01
CA ALA A 23 4.50 -3.74 -13.09
C ALA A 23 3.97 -4.18 -14.47
N ASP A 24 3.42 -5.40 -14.56
CA ASP A 24 2.77 -5.91 -15.77
C ASP A 24 1.53 -5.06 -16.14
N LEU A 25 0.73 -4.65 -15.17
CA LEU A 25 -0.39 -3.73 -15.41
C LEU A 25 0.08 -2.36 -15.92
N LEU A 26 1.19 -1.84 -15.38
CA LEU A 26 1.79 -0.58 -15.82
C LEU A 26 2.39 -0.70 -17.23
N ASP A 27 2.82 -1.88 -17.65
CA ASP A 27 3.20 -2.14 -19.05
C ASP A 27 1.99 -2.02 -19.99
N VAL A 28 0.83 -2.56 -19.60
CA VAL A 28 -0.42 -2.39 -20.35
C VAL A 28 -0.87 -0.92 -20.38
N VAL A 29 -0.69 -0.19 -19.28
CA VAL A 29 -0.98 1.25 -19.21
C VAL A 29 0.01 2.08 -20.03
N GLY A 30 1.23 1.58 -20.24
CA GLY A 30 2.29 2.23 -21.02
C GLY A 30 3.16 3.21 -20.24
N LYS A 31 2.95 3.37 -18.90
CA LYS A 31 3.72 4.27 -18.03
C LYS A 31 3.72 3.79 -16.58
N GLY A 32 4.59 4.38 -15.78
CA GLY A 32 4.64 4.21 -14.33
C GLY A 32 5.76 3.29 -13.87
N MET A 33 6.03 3.36 -12.57
CA MET A 33 7.04 2.58 -11.85
C MET A 33 6.44 1.96 -10.60
N VAL A 34 7.03 0.86 -10.13
CA VAL A 34 6.76 0.25 -8.83
C VAL A 34 8.02 0.38 -7.99
N HIS A 35 7.90 0.99 -6.82
CA HIS A 35 8.90 0.93 -5.76
C HIS A 35 8.39 -0.08 -4.73
N THR A 36 9.06 -1.20 -4.56
CA THR A 36 8.70 -2.21 -3.57
C THR A 36 9.74 -2.25 -2.46
N ILE A 37 9.28 -2.29 -1.21
CA ILE A 37 10.09 -2.04 -0.01
C ILE A 37 9.92 -3.21 0.95
N ASP A 38 11.03 -3.83 1.37
CA ASP A 38 11.04 -4.87 2.40
C ASP A 38 12.34 -4.84 3.20
N ILE A 39 12.32 -5.44 4.38
CA ILE A 39 13.52 -5.77 5.15
C ILE A 39 14.00 -7.20 4.86
N LEU A 40 13.10 -8.05 4.35
CA LEU A 40 13.44 -9.42 3.96
C LEU A 40 13.96 -9.43 2.51
N LYS A 41 15.01 -10.21 2.27
CA LYS A 41 15.67 -10.32 0.96
C LYS A 41 15.39 -11.65 0.27
N ASP A 42 14.26 -12.26 0.58
CA ASP A 42 13.86 -13.58 0.05
C ASP A 42 13.13 -13.49 -1.29
N TYR A 43 13.73 -12.76 -2.23
CA TYR A 43 13.20 -12.65 -3.58
C TYR A 43 13.72 -13.82 -4.42
N SER A 44 12.96 -14.89 -4.50
CA SER A 44 13.33 -16.05 -5.31
C SER A 44 13.08 -15.85 -6.81
N ASP A 45 12.26 -14.87 -7.19
CA ASP A 45 11.92 -14.63 -8.60
C ASP A 45 12.87 -13.62 -9.24
N GLU A 46 13.71 -14.12 -10.17
CA GLU A 46 14.59 -13.28 -10.96
C GLU A 46 13.84 -12.28 -11.87
N SER A 47 12.57 -12.54 -12.19
CA SER A 47 11.75 -11.63 -12.98
C SER A 47 11.53 -10.31 -12.24
N LEU A 48 11.35 -10.35 -10.91
CA LEU A 48 11.23 -9.15 -10.09
C LEU A 48 12.43 -8.22 -10.25
N LYS A 49 13.65 -8.78 -10.17
CA LYS A 49 14.90 -8.02 -10.25
C LYS A 49 15.18 -7.46 -11.63
N LYS A 50 14.66 -8.10 -12.68
CA LYS A 50 14.91 -7.74 -14.07
C LYS A 50 13.82 -6.87 -14.68
N HIS A 51 12.69 -6.70 -14.00
CA HIS A 51 11.59 -5.94 -14.57
C HIS A 51 11.93 -4.44 -14.62
N PRO A 52 11.85 -3.78 -15.79
CA PRO A 52 12.33 -2.41 -15.97
C PRO A 52 11.53 -1.37 -15.18
N ARG A 53 10.28 -1.70 -14.76
CA ARG A 53 9.43 -0.82 -13.97
C ARG A 53 9.56 -1.04 -12.46
N ILE A 54 10.35 -2.00 -11.99
CA ILE A 54 10.46 -2.30 -10.57
C ILE A 54 11.79 -1.78 -10.02
N LYS A 55 11.70 -1.10 -8.88
CA LYS A 55 12.84 -0.77 -8.02
C LYS A 55 12.62 -1.39 -6.65
N ILE A 56 13.59 -2.19 -6.20
CA ILE A 56 13.55 -2.87 -4.92
C ILE A 56 14.35 -2.07 -3.90
N PHE A 57 13.79 -1.86 -2.72
CA PHE A 57 14.40 -1.18 -1.58
C PHE A 57 14.42 -2.11 -0.38
N GLU A 58 15.62 -2.37 0.17
CA GLU A 58 15.86 -3.41 1.17
C GLU A 58 16.07 -2.86 2.59
N GLU A 59 15.82 -1.57 2.79
CA GLU A 59 16.02 -0.88 4.07
C GLU A 59 14.74 -0.82 4.92
N GLY A 60 13.66 -1.48 4.46
CA GLY A 60 12.35 -1.37 5.06
C GLY A 60 11.72 0.02 4.89
N TYR A 61 10.48 0.16 5.31
CA TYR A 61 9.77 1.43 5.13
C TYR A 61 10.42 2.58 5.92
N GLN A 62 11.09 2.29 7.04
CA GLN A 62 11.78 3.30 7.85
C GLN A 62 12.97 3.90 7.10
N GLY A 63 13.74 3.08 6.38
CA GLY A 63 14.95 3.51 5.66
C GLY A 63 14.66 4.12 4.28
N TYR A 64 13.52 3.80 3.68
CA TYR A 64 13.15 4.35 2.37
C TYR A 64 13.00 5.88 2.43
N ASP A 65 13.58 6.57 1.44
CA ASP A 65 13.42 8.02 1.28
C ASP A 65 12.16 8.32 0.45
N PRO A 66 11.06 8.80 1.07
CA PRO A 66 9.83 9.08 0.36
C PRO A 66 9.92 10.30 -0.57
N GLU A 67 10.97 11.11 -0.46
CA GLU A 67 11.24 12.21 -1.42
C GLU A 67 11.43 11.68 -2.85
N LEU A 68 11.75 10.39 -3.01
CA LEU A 68 11.79 9.72 -4.32
C LEU A 68 10.43 9.69 -5.03
N ALA A 69 9.34 9.93 -4.31
CA ALA A 69 8.01 10.09 -4.89
C ALA A 69 7.77 11.47 -5.52
N LYS A 70 8.62 12.47 -5.19
CA LYS A 70 8.48 13.81 -5.77
C LYS A 70 8.73 13.79 -7.27
N GLY A 71 7.89 14.51 -7.99
CA GLY A 71 7.94 14.58 -9.46
C GLY A 71 7.01 13.61 -10.18
N TYR A 72 6.46 12.61 -9.49
CA TYR A 72 5.38 11.80 -10.02
C TYR A 72 4.03 12.51 -9.84
N GLN A 73 3.18 12.48 -10.88
CA GLN A 73 1.90 13.20 -10.87
C GLN A 73 0.80 12.42 -10.15
N THR A 74 0.85 11.08 -10.23
CA THR A 74 -0.13 10.20 -9.62
C THR A 74 0.59 9.11 -8.84
N VAL A 75 0.60 9.26 -7.51
CA VAL A 75 1.26 8.34 -6.57
C VAL A 75 0.21 7.58 -5.79
N MET A 76 0.26 6.26 -5.86
CA MET A 76 -0.53 5.32 -5.06
C MET A 76 0.38 4.56 -4.10
N ILE A 77 -0.09 4.29 -2.90
CA ILE A 77 0.66 3.59 -1.87
C ILE A 77 -0.12 2.38 -1.39
N ILE A 78 0.58 1.27 -1.17
CA ILE A 78 0.03 0.02 -0.65
C ILE A 78 0.86 -0.38 0.57
N GLU A 79 0.20 -0.53 1.70
CA GLU A 79 0.77 -1.04 2.95
C GLU A 79 0.32 -2.48 3.15
N ASP A 80 1.25 -3.41 2.98
CA ASP A 80 1.10 -4.86 3.11
C ASP A 80 2.29 -5.45 3.89
N GLY A 81 2.68 -4.78 4.96
CA GLY A 81 3.87 -5.12 5.74
C GLY A 81 3.63 -6.17 6.83
N SER A 82 3.97 -5.84 8.08
CA SER A 82 3.87 -6.77 9.22
C SER A 82 2.45 -6.93 9.76
N HIS A 83 1.51 -6.10 9.34
CA HIS A 83 0.12 -5.99 9.81
C HIS A 83 -0.02 -5.67 11.30
N THR A 84 1.06 -5.31 12.01
CA THR A 84 0.97 -4.83 13.38
C THR A 84 0.47 -3.39 13.39
N TYR A 85 -0.26 -3.00 14.43
CA TYR A 85 -0.73 -1.62 14.58
C TYR A 85 0.40 -0.59 14.47
N GLU A 86 1.53 -0.85 15.14
CA GLU A 86 2.65 0.09 15.19
C GLU A 86 3.31 0.29 13.82
N ASP A 87 3.57 -0.80 13.12
CA ASP A 87 4.23 -0.73 11.80
C ASP A 87 3.28 -0.13 10.76
N THR A 88 2.01 -0.59 10.73
CA THR A 88 1.01 -0.04 9.83
C THR A 88 0.81 1.46 10.07
N LEU A 89 0.64 1.90 11.33
CA LEU A 89 0.48 3.32 11.64
C LEU A 89 1.73 4.12 11.24
N GLY A 90 2.92 3.61 11.54
CA GLY A 90 4.19 4.26 11.17
C GLY A 90 4.35 4.41 9.67
N ALA A 91 4.01 3.37 8.91
CA ALA A 91 4.07 3.39 7.46
C ALA A 91 3.06 4.39 6.86
N ILE A 92 1.79 4.32 7.24
CA ILE A 92 0.77 5.22 6.68
C ILE A 92 1.04 6.69 7.04
N GLN A 93 1.54 6.98 8.25
CA GLN A 93 1.94 8.34 8.64
C GLN A 93 3.12 8.85 7.80
N LYS A 94 4.11 8.02 7.56
CA LYS A 94 5.29 8.38 6.77
C LYS A 94 4.94 8.67 5.30
N PHE A 95 4.09 7.85 4.71
CA PHE A 95 3.85 7.87 3.27
C PHE A 95 2.61 8.66 2.84
N SER A 96 1.63 8.88 3.72
CA SER A 96 0.40 9.61 3.38
C SER A 96 0.63 11.00 2.76
N PRO A 97 1.66 11.79 3.14
CA PRO A 97 1.88 13.09 2.50
C PRO A 97 2.17 12.99 1.00
N TYR A 98 2.69 11.86 0.55
CA TYR A 98 3.12 11.62 -0.84
C TYR A 98 2.02 11.03 -1.74
N VAL A 99 0.93 10.55 -1.18
CA VAL A 99 -0.26 10.18 -1.95
C VAL A 99 -0.81 11.44 -2.63
N THR A 100 -1.06 11.38 -3.92
CA THR A 100 -1.58 12.53 -4.66
C THR A 100 -3.11 12.63 -4.55
N LEU A 101 -3.65 13.81 -4.81
CA LEU A 101 -5.09 14.07 -4.77
C LEU A 101 -5.84 13.07 -5.67
N ASN A 102 -6.96 12.54 -5.19
CA ASN A 102 -7.79 11.51 -5.82
C ASN A 102 -7.12 10.12 -5.97
N SER A 103 -5.90 9.95 -5.47
CA SER A 103 -5.23 8.66 -5.39
C SER A 103 -5.52 7.96 -4.06
N TYR A 104 -4.90 6.80 -3.84
CA TYR A 104 -5.19 5.93 -2.71
C TYR A 104 -3.95 5.63 -1.88
N LEU A 105 -4.16 5.55 -0.58
CA LEU A 105 -3.37 4.79 0.38
C LEU A 105 -4.17 3.53 0.69
N ILE A 106 -3.72 2.38 0.20
CA ILE A 106 -4.35 1.09 0.42
C ILE A 106 -3.65 0.43 1.61
N VAL A 107 -4.43 0.01 2.59
CA VAL A 107 -3.94 -0.74 3.76
C VAL A 107 -4.54 -2.12 3.70
N GLU A 108 -3.68 -3.13 3.60
CA GLU A 108 -4.11 -4.51 3.45
C GLU A 108 -4.44 -5.17 4.80
N ASP A 109 -5.06 -6.32 4.73
CA ASP A 109 -5.36 -7.22 5.84
C ASP A 109 -6.20 -6.64 7.00
N GLY A 110 -7.04 -5.66 6.74
CA GLY A 110 -8.05 -5.21 7.71
C GLY A 110 -8.98 -6.33 8.21
N ILE A 111 -9.07 -7.44 7.46
CA ILE A 111 -9.82 -8.65 7.83
C ILE A 111 -9.30 -9.32 9.13
N ILE A 112 -8.08 -9.05 9.55
CA ILE A 112 -7.46 -9.58 10.78
C ILE A 112 -8.39 -9.42 11.99
N SER A 113 -9.06 -8.27 12.10
CA SER A 113 -10.01 -8.00 13.18
C SER A 113 -11.26 -8.87 13.08
N GLU A 114 -11.80 -9.10 11.89
CA GLU A 114 -12.94 -10.01 11.70
C GLU A 114 -12.57 -11.47 12.01
N LEU A 115 -11.32 -11.85 11.76
CA LEU A 115 -10.77 -13.16 12.10
C LEU A 115 -10.41 -13.32 13.59
N LYS A 116 -10.66 -12.28 14.43
CA LYS A 116 -10.36 -12.24 15.87
C LYS A 116 -8.89 -12.45 16.19
N MET A 117 -8.01 -11.96 15.32
CA MET A 117 -6.56 -12.05 15.47
C MET A 117 -5.94 -10.76 16.06
N ASP A 118 -6.76 -9.80 16.50
CA ASP A 118 -6.34 -8.49 17.00
C ASP A 118 -5.23 -8.57 18.05
N LYS A 119 -5.31 -9.54 18.98
CA LYS A 119 -4.28 -9.69 20.02
C LYS A 119 -2.89 -9.96 19.48
N LYS A 120 -2.79 -10.71 18.38
CA LYS A 120 -1.52 -11.04 17.75
C LYS A 120 -0.87 -9.82 17.10
N PHE A 121 -1.68 -8.90 16.61
CA PHE A 121 -1.24 -7.75 15.82
C PHE A 121 -1.47 -6.40 16.53
N ASN A 122 -1.69 -6.43 17.86
CA ASN A 122 -1.97 -5.25 18.70
C ASN A 122 -3.12 -4.37 18.16
N GLY A 123 -4.18 -4.99 17.65
CA GLY A 123 -5.33 -4.31 17.02
C GLY A 123 -5.20 -4.16 15.51
N GLY A 124 -4.01 -4.41 14.96
CA GLY A 124 -3.77 -4.53 13.52
C GLY A 124 -4.07 -3.29 12.69
N PRO A 125 -4.24 -3.52 11.36
CA PRO A 125 -4.44 -2.44 10.40
C PRO A 125 -5.66 -1.57 10.68
N LEU A 126 -6.80 -2.14 11.11
CA LEU A 126 -8.00 -1.34 11.38
C LEU A 126 -7.80 -0.32 12.49
N ARG A 127 -7.10 -0.70 13.57
CA ARG A 127 -6.76 0.24 14.65
C ARG A 127 -5.86 1.37 14.14
N ALA A 128 -4.91 1.05 13.28
CA ALA A 128 -4.02 2.05 12.67
C ALA A 128 -4.81 3.02 11.76
N ILE A 129 -5.71 2.49 10.94
CA ILE A 129 -6.60 3.29 10.08
C ILE A 129 -7.47 4.23 10.90
N ASP A 130 -8.13 3.73 11.96
CA ASP A 130 -9.01 4.53 12.80
C ASP A 130 -8.25 5.68 13.48
N GLU A 131 -7.05 5.42 14.03
CA GLU A 131 -6.23 6.47 14.62
C GLU A 131 -5.74 7.48 13.58
N PHE A 132 -5.32 7.01 12.41
CA PHE A 132 -4.87 7.87 11.31
C PHE A 132 -5.98 8.80 10.87
N LEU A 133 -7.15 8.29 10.54
CA LEU A 133 -8.30 9.07 10.08
C LEU A 133 -8.83 10.05 11.15
N GLY A 134 -8.63 9.76 12.43
CA GLY A 134 -8.95 10.70 13.50
C GLY A 134 -8.14 12.01 13.48
N LYS A 135 -7.04 12.06 12.70
CA LYS A 135 -6.12 13.19 12.60
C LYS A 135 -5.95 13.73 11.17
N HIS A 136 -6.49 13.02 10.17
CA HIS A 136 -6.27 13.27 8.75
C HIS A 136 -7.59 13.36 7.99
N ASP A 137 -8.22 14.54 8.02
CA ASP A 137 -9.51 14.81 7.34
C ASP A 137 -9.39 14.92 5.82
N GLU A 138 -8.16 14.90 5.30
CA GLU A 138 -7.87 14.85 3.88
C GLU A 138 -8.04 13.45 3.27
N TYR A 139 -8.31 12.42 4.12
CA TYR A 139 -8.57 11.05 3.68
C TYR A 139 -9.97 10.59 4.05
N VAL A 140 -10.56 9.77 3.19
CA VAL A 140 -11.84 9.08 3.45
C VAL A 140 -11.75 7.61 3.06
N ILE A 141 -12.49 6.76 3.76
CA ILE A 141 -12.64 5.36 3.34
C ILE A 141 -13.54 5.30 2.12
N ASP A 142 -13.00 4.84 1.00
CA ASP A 142 -13.80 4.57 -0.22
C ASP A 142 -14.41 3.18 -0.14
N LYS A 143 -15.65 3.10 0.34
CA LYS A 143 -16.37 1.84 0.50
C LYS A 143 -16.84 1.21 -0.82
N SER A 144 -16.78 1.95 -1.93
CA SER A 144 -17.23 1.42 -3.23
C SER A 144 -16.44 0.17 -3.62
N TRP A 145 -15.17 0.08 -3.23
CA TRP A 145 -14.32 -1.08 -3.52
C TRP A 145 -14.57 -2.26 -2.57
N THR A 146 -14.83 -2.00 -1.29
CA THR A 146 -15.11 -3.04 -0.31
C THR A 146 -16.51 -3.63 -0.47
N ASP A 147 -17.46 -2.81 -0.90
CA ASP A 147 -18.86 -3.19 -1.01
C ASP A 147 -19.25 -3.74 -2.39
N LEU A 148 -18.34 -3.62 -3.37
CA LEU A 148 -18.60 -3.98 -4.78
C LEU A 148 -19.07 -5.43 -4.96
N PHE A 149 -18.50 -6.36 -4.22
CA PHE A 149 -18.83 -7.79 -4.29
C PHE A 149 -19.46 -8.34 -3.00
N GLY A 150 -19.86 -7.44 -2.10
CA GLY A 150 -20.45 -7.78 -0.82
C GLY A 150 -19.44 -7.90 0.31
N LYS A 151 -19.95 -8.13 1.52
CA LYS A 151 -19.14 -8.22 2.73
C LYS A 151 -18.11 -9.36 2.61
N ASN A 152 -16.89 -9.10 3.05
CA ASN A 152 -15.76 -10.05 3.03
C ASN A 152 -15.28 -10.47 1.62
N ALA A 153 -15.61 -9.70 0.58
CA ALA A 153 -15.09 -9.92 -0.75
C ALA A 153 -13.64 -9.42 -0.93
N THR A 154 -13.11 -8.72 0.05
CA THR A 154 -11.72 -8.24 0.11
C THR A 154 -11.13 -8.48 1.49
N PHE A 155 -9.81 -8.69 1.55
CA PHE A 155 -9.07 -8.71 2.82
C PHE A 155 -8.83 -7.30 3.37
N ASN A 156 -8.95 -6.27 2.54
CA ASN A 156 -8.66 -4.87 2.86
C ASN A 156 -9.90 -4.15 3.42
N VAL A 157 -10.49 -4.70 4.46
CA VAL A 157 -11.67 -4.13 5.12
C VAL A 157 -11.34 -2.71 5.58
N ASN A 158 -12.13 -1.70 5.13
CA ASN A 158 -11.90 -0.27 5.35
C ASN A 158 -10.51 0.25 4.91
N GLY A 159 -9.73 -0.54 4.17
CA GLY A 159 -8.35 -0.23 3.82
C GLY A 159 -8.17 0.65 2.58
N TYR A 160 -9.21 1.00 1.85
CA TYR A 160 -9.09 1.87 0.68
C TYR A 160 -9.27 3.34 1.09
N LEU A 161 -8.15 3.98 1.47
CA LEU A 161 -8.14 5.38 1.90
C LEU A 161 -7.88 6.30 0.71
N LYS A 162 -8.91 7.02 0.28
CA LYS A 162 -8.82 7.97 -0.83
C LYS A 162 -8.44 9.35 -0.33
N LYS A 163 -7.43 9.98 -0.94
CA LYS A 163 -7.07 11.37 -0.66
C LYS A 163 -7.99 12.33 -1.40
N ILE A 164 -8.67 13.22 -0.65
CA ILE A 164 -9.71 14.13 -1.17
C ILE A 164 -9.35 15.61 -1.06
N LYS A 165 -8.23 15.93 -0.36
CA LYS A 165 -7.72 17.31 -0.17
C LYS A 165 -6.21 17.37 -0.33
#